data_03d599f63eece277ab21a857f998679d
#
_entry.id   03d599f63eece277ab21a857f998679d
#
_cell.length_a   1.000
_cell.length_b   1.000
_cell.length_c   1.000
_cell.angle_alpha   90.00
_cell.angle_beta   90.00
_cell.angle_gamma   90.00
#
_symmetry.space_group_name_H-M   'P 1'
#
loop_
_entity.id
_entity.type
_entity.pdbx_description
1 polymer ?
#
loop_
_entity_poly.entity_id
_entity_poly.type
_entity_poly.pdbx_seq_one_letter_code
_entity_poly.pdbx_strand_id
1 'polypeptide(L)'
;MLLDLSDTGSAGLGEYLERSGFIVSETKSLEAICNDGRSLSDLFNLIVLVTCLPSPSALATLRRLNRKDAPPIFVVAVEGEALERVLMLEMGVEDLVGPEANAREILARLNRIIDRKTETPRPSTSEAAWTLRHAQRMLIAPSGQRIGLTGRDHELLIALSDHADGVLTDCDFHPGQMRTAISRLKRKALMDAQIVLPIENVWGRGYRFDAPLVQA
;
A
#
# COMPACT_ATOMS: atom_id res chain seq x y z
N MET A 1 -4.68 -3.67 0.36
CA MET A 1 -5.50 -4.84 0.79
C MET A 1 -5.88 -5.66 -0.42
N LEU A 2 -5.75 -6.98 -0.34
CA LEU A 2 -6.27 -7.93 -1.33
C LEU A 2 -7.50 -8.63 -0.75
N LEU A 3 -8.67 -8.38 -1.33
CA LEU A 3 -9.94 -8.99 -0.95
C LEU A 3 -10.34 -9.99 -2.03
N ASP A 4 -10.24 -11.27 -1.72
CA ASP A 4 -10.54 -12.35 -2.64
C ASP A 4 -11.93 -12.92 -2.35
N LEU A 5 -12.87 -12.63 -3.23
CA LEU A 5 -14.24 -13.15 -3.22
C LEU A 5 -14.45 -14.25 -4.27
N SER A 6 -13.39 -14.69 -4.94
CA SER A 6 -13.46 -15.80 -5.91
C SER A 6 -13.31 -17.15 -5.20
N ASP A 7 -14.02 -18.15 -5.71
CA ASP A 7 -13.88 -19.54 -5.21
C ASP A 7 -12.57 -20.19 -5.67
N THR A 8 -11.97 -19.64 -6.73
CA THR A 8 -10.73 -20.15 -7.34
C THR A 8 -9.47 -19.60 -6.68
N GLY A 9 -9.60 -18.59 -5.82
CA GLY A 9 -8.48 -17.94 -5.15
C GLY A 9 -7.65 -17.03 -6.05
N SER A 10 -6.92 -16.12 -5.43
CA SER A 10 -6.03 -15.18 -6.13
C SER A 10 -4.71 -15.79 -6.62
N ALA A 11 -4.59 -17.12 -6.58
CA ALA A 11 -3.51 -17.97 -7.11
C ALA A 11 -2.11 -17.30 -7.14
N GLY A 12 -1.57 -16.89 -5.97
CA GLY A 12 -0.23 -16.32 -5.85
C GLY A 12 -0.11 -14.82 -6.22
N LEU A 13 -1.24 -14.14 -6.51
CA LEU A 13 -1.21 -12.71 -6.79
C LEU A 13 -0.68 -11.92 -5.59
N GLY A 14 -1.12 -12.25 -4.37
CA GLY A 14 -0.64 -11.60 -3.15
C GLY A 14 0.86 -11.74 -2.97
N GLU A 15 1.40 -12.97 -3.10
CA GLU A 15 2.84 -13.22 -3.03
C GLU A 15 3.61 -12.47 -4.13
N TYR A 16 3.07 -12.43 -5.35
CA TYR A 16 3.68 -11.67 -6.44
C TYR A 16 3.71 -10.16 -6.15
N LEU A 17 2.64 -9.60 -5.60
CA LEU A 17 2.58 -8.20 -5.20
C LEU A 17 3.55 -7.91 -4.05
N GLU A 18 3.65 -8.81 -3.06
CA GLU A 18 4.62 -8.67 -1.97
C GLU A 18 6.07 -8.68 -2.49
N ARG A 19 6.40 -9.58 -3.40
CA ARG A 19 7.72 -9.59 -4.07
C ARG A 19 7.98 -8.33 -4.88
N SER A 20 6.91 -7.67 -5.33
CA SER A 20 6.98 -6.41 -6.08
C SER A 20 7.00 -5.16 -5.19
N GLY A 21 7.09 -5.33 -3.86
CA GLY A 21 7.26 -4.24 -2.90
C GLY A 21 5.98 -3.74 -2.24
N PHE A 22 4.84 -4.38 -2.49
CA PHE A 22 3.59 -4.07 -1.79
C PHE A 22 3.55 -4.73 -0.41
N ILE A 23 2.88 -4.08 0.53
CA ILE A 23 2.45 -4.73 1.77
C ILE A 23 1.03 -5.22 1.52
N VAL A 24 0.87 -6.53 1.49
CA VAL A 24 -0.41 -7.15 1.19
C VAL A 24 -1.05 -7.68 2.47
N SER A 25 -2.32 -7.31 2.68
CA SER A 25 -3.19 -7.95 3.68
C SER A 25 -4.27 -8.67 2.91
N GLU A 26 -4.25 -9.99 2.96
CA GLU A 26 -5.24 -10.83 2.28
C GLU A 26 -6.41 -11.16 3.19
N THR A 27 -7.60 -11.10 2.64
CA THR A 27 -8.83 -11.54 3.32
C THR A 27 -9.86 -12.03 2.32
N LYS A 28 -10.76 -12.89 2.80
CA LYS A 28 -11.95 -13.36 2.05
C LYS A 28 -13.24 -12.66 2.48
N SER A 29 -13.16 -11.80 3.49
CA SER A 29 -14.33 -11.09 4.02
C SER A 29 -14.00 -9.66 4.40
N LEU A 30 -14.82 -8.73 3.92
CA LEU A 30 -14.73 -7.32 4.31
C LEU A 30 -15.03 -7.13 5.81
N GLU A 31 -15.84 -8.01 6.40
CA GLU A 31 -16.27 -7.92 7.80
C GLU A 31 -15.10 -8.14 8.77
N ALA A 32 -14.12 -8.95 8.38
CA ALA A 32 -12.93 -9.20 9.18
C ALA A 32 -12.09 -7.92 9.42
N ILE A 33 -12.29 -6.87 8.62
CA ILE A 33 -11.48 -5.65 8.64
C ILE A 33 -12.27 -4.46 9.17
N CYS A 34 -13.59 -4.43 8.96
CA CYS A 34 -14.44 -3.29 9.32
C CYS A 34 -14.81 -3.21 10.80
N ASN A 35 -14.40 -4.18 11.64
CA ASN A 35 -14.83 -4.25 13.05
C ASN A 35 -14.17 -3.23 13.98
N ASP A 36 -13.12 -2.54 13.55
CA ASP A 36 -12.34 -1.66 14.42
C ASP A 36 -12.76 -0.18 14.40
N GLY A 37 -13.81 0.18 13.67
CA GLY A 37 -14.28 1.57 13.57
C GLY A 37 -13.34 2.54 12.87
N ARG A 38 -12.24 2.06 12.27
CA ARG A 38 -11.27 2.86 11.52
C ARG A 38 -11.70 3.01 10.07
N SER A 39 -11.31 4.13 9.46
CA SER A 39 -11.48 4.30 8.03
C SER A 39 -10.56 3.35 7.26
N LEU A 40 -11.06 2.75 6.20
CA LEU A 40 -10.23 1.91 5.33
C LEU A 40 -9.11 2.69 4.65
N SER A 41 -9.30 3.99 4.45
CA SER A 41 -8.28 4.90 3.91
C SER A 41 -7.09 5.12 4.86
N ASP A 42 -7.31 4.96 6.16
CA ASP A 42 -6.23 5.05 7.16
C ASP A 42 -5.39 3.76 7.19
N LEU A 43 -5.98 2.65 6.78
CA LEU A 43 -5.36 1.33 6.82
C LEU A 43 -4.74 0.93 5.49
N PHE A 44 -5.34 1.34 4.37
CA PHE A 44 -4.97 0.86 3.04
C PHE A 44 -4.90 1.99 2.01
N ASN A 45 -3.87 1.97 1.19
CA ASN A 45 -3.71 2.89 0.08
C ASN A 45 -4.54 2.48 -1.15
N LEU A 46 -4.85 1.19 -1.27
CA LEU A 46 -5.53 0.58 -2.39
C LEU A 46 -6.23 -0.71 -1.96
N ILE A 47 -7.37 -1.00 -2.55
CA ILE A 47 -8.08 -2.28 -2.40
C ILE A 47 -8.04 -3.00 -3.74
N VAL A 48 -7.53 -4.23 -3.75
CA VAL A 48 -7.61 -5.14 -4.90
C VAL A 48 -8.72 -6.14 -4.60
N LEU A 49 -9.78 -6.11 -5.38
CA LEU A 49 -10.92 -7.01 -5.29
C LEU A 49 -10.82 -8.08 -6.37
N VAL A 50 -10.60 -9.31 -5.99
CA VAL A 50 -10.59 -10.48 -6.89
C VAL A 50 -11.96 -11.13 -6.85
N THR A 51 -12.61 -11.30 -7.98
CA THR A 51 -13.98 -11.84 -8.05
C THR A 51 -14.33 -12.41 -9.43
N CYS A 52 -15.29 -13.34 -9.46
CA CYS A 52 -15.98 -13.71 -10.69
C CYS A 52 -17.09 -12.70 -10.97
N LEU A 53 -17.38 -12.41 -12.24
CA LEU A 53 -18.50 -11.56 -12.65
C LEU A 53 -19.49 -12.38 -13.49
N PRO A 54 -20.83 -12.13 -13.36
CA PRO A 54 -21.47 -11.25 -12.40
C PRO A 54 -21.46 -11.82 -10.97
N SER A 55 -21.23 -10.97 -9.96
CA SER A 55 -21.23 -11.40 -8.56
C SER A 55 -22.08 -10.46 -7.70
N PRO A 56 -23.19 -10.92 -7.12
CA PRO A 56 -23.97 -10.13 -6.16
C PRO A 56 -23.16 -9.73 -4.94
N SER A 57 -22.24 -10.60 -4.48
CA SER A 57 -21.35 -10.32 -3.34
C SER A 57 -20.33 -9.23 -3.67
N ALA A 58 -19.76 -9.24 -4.88
CA ALA A 58 -18.86 -8.18 -5.35
C ALA A 58 -19.60 -6.83 -5.43
N LEU A 59 -20.80 -6.81 -5.98
CA LEU A 59 -21.63 -5.61 -6.09
C LEU A 59 -22.00 -5.05 -4.70
N ALA A 60 -22.39 -5.92 -3.76
CA ALA A 60 -22.68 -5.52 -2.39
C ALA A 60 -21.43 -4.97 -1.70
N THR A 61 -20.28 -5.60 -1.90
CA THR A 61 -18.99 -5.16 -1.38
C THR A 61 -18.60 -3.81 -1.94
N LEU A 62 -18.71 -3.60 -3.25
CA LEU A 62 -18.41 -2.32 -3.88
C LEU A 62 -19.29 -1.19 -3.34
N ARG A 63 -20.59 -1.40 -3.17
CA ARG A 63 -21.49 -0.40 -2.57
C ARG A 63 -21.08 -0.03 -1.15
N ARG A 64 -20.56 -0.97 -0.38
CA ARG A 64 -20.06 -0.72 0.98
C ARG A 64 -18.72 0.02 0.97
N LEU A 65 -17.85 -0.28 0.00
CA LEU A 65 -16.53 0.30 -0.15
C LEU A 65 -16.56 1.65 -0.85
N ASN A 66 -17.50 1.89 -1.78
CA ASN A 66 -17.58 3.13 -2.56
C ASN A 66 -18.12 4.29 -1.70
N ARG A 67 -17.27 4.81 -0.82
CA ARG A 67 -17.53 5.98 0.02
C ARG A 67 -16.53 7.07 -0.36
N LYS A 68 -16.88 8.33 -0.10
CA LYS A 68 -16.10 9.50 -0.47
C LYS A 68 -14.63 9.45 0.00
N ASP A 69 -14.38 8.80 1.14
CA ASP A 69 -13.05 8.69 1.76
C ASP A 69 -12.47 7.26 1.67
N ALA A 70 -12.99 6.42 0.77
CA ALA A 70 -12.48 5.07 0.60
C ALA A 70 -11.18 5.04 -0.23
N PRO A 71 -10.31 4.04 -0.01
CA PRO A 71 -9.18 3.80 -0.91
C PRO A 71 -9.68 3.48 -2.33
N PRO A 72 -8.91 3.77 -3.38
CA PRO A 72 -9.24 3.34 -4.73
C PRO A 72 -9.42 1.83 -4.78
N ILE A 73 -10.35 1.38 -5.60
CA ILE A 73 -10.67 -0.03 -5.76
C ILE A 73 -10.22 -0.45 -7.15
N PHE A 74 -9.37 -1.46 -7.21
CA PHE A 74 -8.96 -2.14 -8.43
C PHE A 74 -9.59 -3.52 -8.48
N VAL A 75 -10.25 -3.87 -9.58
CA VAL A 75 -10.92 -5.17 -9.71
C VAL A 75 -10.13 -6.10 -10.61
N VAL A 76 -9.92 -7.32 -10.16
CA VAL A 76 -9.41 -8.45 -10.95
C VAL A 76 -10.58 -9.40 -11.18
N ALA A 77 -11.15 -9.37 -12.38
CA ALA A 77 -12.20 -10.28 -12.75
C ALA A 77 -11.59 -11.62 -13.21
N VAL A 78 -11.82 -12.67 -12.44
CA VAL A 78 -11.35 -14.02 -12.77
C VAL A 78 -12.18 -14.60 -13.91
N GLU A 79 -13.46 -14.23 -13.96
CA GLU A 79 -14.42 -14.56 -15.02
C GLU A 79 -15.32 -13.35 -15.25
N GLY A 80 -15.94 -13.25 -16.43
CA GLY A 80 -16.93 -12.21 -16.73
C GLY A 80 -16.83 -11.66 -18.15
N GLU A 81 -17.97 -11.22 -18.65
CA GLU A 81 -18.09 -10.63 -19.97
C GLU A 81 -17.73 -9.14 -19.98
N ALA A 82 -17.54 -8.59 -21.19
CA ALA A 82 -17.16 -7.18 -21.35
C ALA A 82 -18.21 -6.21 -20.76
N LEU A 83 -19.49 -6.52 -20.88
CA LEU A 83 -20.56 -5.67 -20.34
C LEU A 83 -20.52 -5.57 -18.82
N GLU A 84 -20.26 -6.68 -18.14
CA GLU A 84 -20.15 -6.72 -16.68
C GLU A 84 -18.96 -5.93 -16.18
N ARG A 85 -17.88 -5.95 -16.93
CA ARG A 85 -16.68 -5.14 -16.64
C ARG A 85 -16.98 -3.64 -16.78
N VAL A 86 -17.76 -3.24 -17.78
CA VAL A 86 -18.19 -1.84 -17.95
C VAL A 86 -19.06 -1.40 -16.76
N LEU A 87 -20.00 -2.23 -16.32
CA LEU A 87 -20.82 -1.93 -15.14
C LEU A 87 -20.00 -1.70 -13.88
N MET A 88 -18.91 -2.46 -13.67
CA MET A 88 -18.03 -2.27 -12.54
C MET A 88 -17.32 -0.91 -12.59
N LEU A 89 -16.87 -0.48 -13.76
CA LEU A 89 -16.27 0.85 -13.95
C LEU A 89 -17.29 1.98 -13.69
N GLU A 90 -18.53 1.84 -14.16
CA GLU A 90 -19.61 2.79 -13.88
C GLU A 90 -19.97 2.86 -12.39
N MET A 91 -19.75 1.79 -11.64
CA MET A 91 -19.91 1.76 -10.19
C MET A 91 -18.78 2.44 -9.42
N GLY A 92 -17.78 3.00 -10.09
CA GLY A 92 -16.74 3.82 -9.49
C GLY A 92 -15.51 3.06 -9.03
N VAL A 93 -15.21 1.89 -9.62
CA VAL A 93 -13.88 1.30 -9.45
C VAL A 93 -12.85 2.12 -10.23
N GLU A 94 -11.64 2.22 -9.69
CA GLU A 94 -10.58 3.04 -10.29
C GLU A 94 -10.08 2.45 -11.62
N ASP A 95 -9.93 1.13 -11.66
CA ASP A 95 -9.59 0.38 -12.88
C ASP A 95 -9.95 -1.10 -12.70
N LEU A 96 -9.96 -1.85 -13.80
CA LEU A 96 -10.33 -3.25 -13.82
C LEU A 96 -9.55 -4.01 -14.88
N VAL A 97 -9.27 -5.28 -14.60
CA VAL A 97 -8.73 -6.24 -15.57
C VAL A 97 -9.60 -7.48 -15.68
N GLY A 98 -9.58 -8.09 -16.85
CA GLY A 98 -10.28 -9.35 -17.11
C GLY A 98 -9.43 -10.59 -16.81
N PRO A 99 -9.99 -11.78 -17.06
CA PRO A 99 -9.32 -13.06 -16.80
C PRO A 99 -8.07 -13.29 -17.67
N GLU A 100 -7.93 -12.54 -18.76
CA GLU A 100 -6.80 -12.58 -19.68
C GLU A 100 -5.57 -11.85 -19.13
N ALA A 101 -5.72 -11.02 -18.10
CA ALA A 101 -4.64 -10.21 -17.57
C ALA A 101 -3.63 -11.05 -16.78
N ASN A 102 -2.36 -10.83 -17.07
CA ASN A 102 -1.28 -11.45 -16.29
C ASN A 102 -0.86 -10.58 -15.10
N ALA A 103 -0.16 -11.18 -14.14
CA ALA A 103 0.27 -10.50 -12.93
C ALA A 103 1.13 -9.25 -13.19
N ARG A 104 1.88 -9.20 -14.29
CA ARG A 104 2.70 -8.04 -14.67
C ARG A 104 1.84 -6.86 -15.13
N GLU A 105 0.76 -7.14 -15.87
CA GLU A 105 -0.21 -6.10 -16.25
C GLU A 105 -0.92 -5.55 -15.02
N ILE A 106 -1.40 -6.44 -14.14
CA ILE A 106 -2.03 -6.05 -12.87
C ILE A 106 -1.10 -5.11 -12.11
N LEU A 107 0.17 -5.50 -11.94
CA LEU A 107 1.17 -4.71 -11.26
C LEU A 107 1.36 -3.32 -11.89
N ALA A 108 1.47 -3.24 -13.21
CA ALA A 108 1.65 -1.97 -13.92
C ALA A 108 0.47 -1.01 -13.71
N ARG A 109 -0.76 -1.54 -13.72
CA ARG A 109 -1.98 -0.75 -13.50
C ARG A 109 -2.10 -0.28 -12.03
N LEU A 110 -1.79 -1.16 -11.07
CA LEU A 110 -1.78 -0.81 -9.64
C LEU A 110 -0.80 0.33 -9.35
N ASN A 111 0.39 0.28 -9.93
CA ASN A 111 1.37 1.36 -9.77
C ASN A 111 0.86 2.69 -10.34
N ARG A 112 0.26 2.67 -11.52
CA ARG A 112 -0.33 3.87 -12.11
C ARG A 112 -1.40 4.51 -11.23
N ILE A 113 -2.21 3.70 -10.53
CA ILE A 113 -3.22 4.22 -9.59
C ILE A 113 -2.55 4.87 -8.39
N ILE A 114 -1.50 4.25 -7.86
CA ILE A 114 -0.76 4.79 -6.71
C ILE A 114 -0.02 6.07 -7.09
N ASP A 115 0.65 6.11 -8.24
CA ASP A 115 1.39 7.27 -8.73
C ASP A 115 0.46 8.48 -8.92
N ARG A 116 -0.74 8.30 -9.47
CA ARG A 116 -1.75 9.37 -9.58
C ARG A 116 -2.17 9.95 -8.24
N LYS A 117 -2.21 9.16 -7.18
CA LYS A 117 -2.50 9.66 -5.83
C LYS A 117 -1.35 10.47 -5.23
N THR A 118 -0.12 10.13 -5.60
CA THR A 118 1.06 10.88 -5.16
C THR A 118 1.22 12.20 -5.95
N GLU A 119 0.73 12.27 -7.18
CA GLU A 119 0.74 13.48 -8.01
C GLU A 119 -0.37 14.50 -7.66
N THR A 120 -1.45 14.08 -7.00
CA THR A 120 -2.39 15.04 -6.41
C THR A 120 -1.66 15.81 -5.30
N PRO A 121 -1.55 17.17 -5.37
CA PRO A 121 -0.91 17.91 -4.30
C PRO A 121 -1.66 17.59 -3.00
N ARG A 122 -1.02 16.78 -2.14
CA ARG A 122 -1.47 16.74 -0.75
C ARG A 122 -1.49 18.19 -0.29
N PRO A 123 -2.59 18.68 0.29
CA PRO A 123 -2.51 19.97 0.94
C PRO A 123 -1.30 19.88 1.84
N SER A 124 -0.37 20.80 1.64
CA SER A 124 0.79 20.99 2.49
C SER A 124 0.30 21.32 3.89
N THR A 125 -0.10 20.29 4.62
CA THR A 125 -0.41 20.39 6.04
C THR A 125 0.92 20.45 6.75
N SER A 126 1.33 21.70 7.02
CA SER A 126 2.30 22.13 8.02
C SER A 126 3.55 21.26 8.17
N GLU A 127 4.65 21.86 8.02
CA GLU A 127 6.04 21.71 8.52
C GLU A 127 6.32 20.71 9.67
N ALA A 128 5.43 19.78 9.96
CA ALA A 128 5.62 18.78 11.00
C ALA A 128 6.51 17.65 10.46
N ALA A 129 7.80 17.74 10.77
CA ALA A 129 8.80 16.78 10.36
C ALA A 129 8.75 15.51 11.24
N TRP A 130 9.07 14.37 10.64
CA TRP A 130 9.43 13.17 11.37
C TRP A 130 10.77 13.39 12.07
N THR A 131 10.92 12.89 13.28
CA THR A 131 12.16 13.04 14.05
C THR A 131 12.77 11.67 14.30
N LEU A 132 13.98 11.45 13.80
CA LEU A 132 14.79 10.26 14.08
C LEU A 132 15.73 10.55 15.26
N ARG A 133 15.47 9.94 16.42
CA ARG A 133 16.32 10.06 17.60
C ARG A 133 17.33 8.93 17.66
N HIS A 134 18.59 9.25 17.40
CA HIS A 134 19.68 8.28 17.33
C HIS A 134 19.96 7.60 18.68
N ALA A 135 20.10 8.38 19.75
CA ALA A 135 20.44 7.86 21.08
C ALA A 135 19.40 6.88 21.63
N GLN A 136 18.14 7.07 21.28
CA GLN A 136 17.02 6.26 21.78
C GLN A 136 16.55 5.22 20.77
N ARG A 137 17.14 5.20 19.56
CA ARG A 137 16.68 4.38 18.43
C ARG A 137 15.16 4.46 18.26
N MET A 138 14.66 5.67 18.09
CA MET A 138 13.23 5.95 18.04
C MET A 138 12.90 6.87 16.87
N LEU A 139 11.84 6.54 16.15
CA LEU A 139 11.23 7.43 15.17
C LEU A 139 9.98 8.04 15.78
N ILE A 140 9.86 9.37 15.72
CA ILE A 140 8.71 10.12 16.21
C ILE A 140 7.97 10.70 15.00
N ALA A 141 6.69 10.36 14.89
CA ALA A 141 5.82 10.91 13.86
C ALA A 141 5.45 12.37 14.16
N PRO A 142 5.06 13.15 13.16
CA PRO A 142 4.53 14.51 13.34
C PRO A 142 3.38 14.61 14.34
N SER A 143 2.57 13.55 14.44
CA SER A 143 1.48 13.39 15.40
C SER A 143 1.91 13.04 16.83
N GLY A 144 3.23 12.88 17.06
CA GLY A 144 3.79 12.59 18.37
C GLY A 144 3.90 11.11 18.75
N GLN A 145 3.38 10.19 17.92
CA GLN A 145 3.53 8.75 18.17
C GLN A 145 4.99 8.33 18.00
N ARG A 146 5.37 7.31 18.77
CA ARG A 146 6.74 6.84 18.88
C ARG A 146 6.86 5.39 18.40
N ILE A 147 7.85 5.14 17.56
CA ILE A 147 8.15 3.81 17.01
C ILE A 147 9.56 3.43 17.45
N GLY A 148 9.69 2.39 18.28
CA GLY A 148 10.99 1.86 18.67
C GLY A 148 11.67 1.16 17.50
N LEU A 149 12.94 1.44 17.26
CA LEU A 149 13.69 0.92 16.12
C LEU A 149 14.67 -0.17 16.54
N THR A 150 14.79 -1.22 15.73
CA THR A 150 15.96 -2.12 15.81
C THR A 150 17.18 -1.43 15.20
N GLY A 151 18.38 -1.97 15.41
CA GLY A 151 19.59 -1.43 14.78
C GLY A 151 19.46 -1.32 13.25
N ARG A 152 18.92 -2.36 12.62
CA ARG A 152 18.68 -2.37 11.16
C ARG A 152 17.62 -1.38 10.70
N ASP A 153 16.56 -1.17 11.48
CA ASP A 153 15.52 -0.17 11.16
C ASP A 153 16.10 1.24 11.21
N HIS A 154 16.96 1.48 12.20
CA HIS A 154 17.64 2.75 12.37
C HIS A 154 18.63 3.03 11.23
N GLU A 155 19.48 2.05 10.87
CA GLU A 155 20.39 2.14 9.71
C GLU A 155 19.65 2.42 8.41
N LEU A 156 18.52 1.75 8.19
CA LEU A 156 17.67 1.97 7.00
C LEU A 156 17.15 3.41 6.94
N LEU A 157 16.67 3.95 8.06
CA LEU A 157 16.14 5.31 8.10
C LEU A 157 17.23 6.37 7.92
N ILE A 158 18.42 6.15 8.45
CA ILE A 158 19.59 7.00 8.18
C ILE A 158 19.93 6.98 6.70
N ALA A 159 20.05 5.78 6.11
CA ALA A 159 20.37 5.66 4.71
C ALA A 159 19.31 6.33 3.81
N LEU A 160 18.02 6.24 4.16
CA LEU A 160 16.93 6.93 3.45
C LEU A 160 17.00 8.46 3.60
N SER A 161 17.52 8.98 4.73
CA SER A 161 17.62 10.43 4.96
C SER A 161 18.85 11.07 4.35
N ASP A 162 19.96 10.33 4.27
CA ASP A 162 21.26 10.87 3.88
C ASP A 162 21.52 10.76 2.35
N HIS A 163 20.65 10.08 1.60
CA HIS A 163 20.86 9.89 0.18
C HIS A 163 20.61 11.18 -0.59
N ALA A 164 21.59 11.65 -1.35
CA ALA A 164 21.60 12.95 -2.02
C ALA A 164 20.38 13.15 -2.97
N ASP A 165 19.92 12.09 -3.63
CA ASP A 165 18.76 12.10 -4.52
C ASP A 165 17.44 11.75 -3.81
N GLY A 166 17.48 11.51 -2.50
CA GLY A 166 16.34 11.06 -1.71
C GLY A 166 15.86 9.64 -2.03
N VAL A 167 16.56 8.90 -2.90
CA VAL A 167 16.18 7.54 -3.32
C VAL A 167 17.29 6.56 -2.97
N LEU A 168 17.03 5.66 -2.03
CA LEU A 168 17.94 4.61 -1.62
C LEU A 168 17.78 3.40 -2.54
N THR A 169 18.87 2.96 -3.17
CA THR A 169 18.86 1.77 -4.03
C THR A 169 19.22 0.51 -3.26
N ASP A 170 18.91 -0.66 -3.82
CA ASP A 170 19.23 -1.96 -3.19
C ASP A 170 20.76 -2.19 -3.08
N CYS A 171 21.56 -1.47 -3.88
CA CYS A 171 23.02 -1.52 -3.80
C CYS A 171 23.59 -0.66 -2.65
N ASP A 172 22.88 0.38 -2.26
CA ASP A 172 23.32 1.35 -1.23
C ASP A 172 22.98 0.90 0.19
N PHE A 173 22.10 -0.07 0.30
CA PHE A 173 21.77 -0.77 1.53
C PHE A 173 22.17 -2.25 1.38
N HIS A 174 21.93 -3.09 2.37
CA HIS A 174 22.28 -4.51 2.29
C HIS A 174 21.62 -5.20 1.08
N PRO A 175 22.37 -5.66 0.08
CA PRO A 175 21.83 -6.20 -1.17
C PRO A 175 20.77 -7.29 -0.94
N GLY A 176 19.62 -7.16 -1.58
CA GLY A 176 18.50 -8.09 -1.47
C GLY A 176 17.72 -8.05 -0.14
N GLN A 177 18.11 -7.22 0.82
CA GLN A 177 17.45 -7.15 2.14
C GLN A 177 16.60 -5.89 2.35
N MET A 178 16.77 -4.87 1.52
CA MET A 178 16.10 -3.58 1.69
C MET A 178 14.57 -3.72 1.68
N ARG A 179 14.01 -4.43 0.72
CA ARG A 179 12.58 -4.68 0.61
C ARG A 179 12.00 -5.31 1.88
N THR A 180 12.66 -6.36 2.36
CA THR A 180 12.25 -7.07 3.58
C THR A 180 12.34 -6.17 4.81
N ALA A 181 13.39 -5.35 4.90
CA ALA A 181 13.58 -4.40 6.00
C ALA A 181 12.48 -3.34 6.00
N ILE A 182 12.17 -2.77 4.83
CA ILE A 182 11.09 -1.77 4.68
C ILE A 182 9.73 -2.37 5.01
N SER A 183 9.39 -3.54 4.47
CA SER A 183 8.13 -4.22 4.75
C SER A 183 7.94 -4.50 6.23
N ARG A 184 8.99 -5.00 6.90
CA ARG A 184 9.00 -5.24 8.35
C ARG A 184 8.81 -3.95 9.14
N LEU A 185 9.53 -2.87 8.79
CA LEU A 185 9.44 -1.59 9.48
C LEU A 185 8.06 -0.96 9.32
N LYS A 186 7.50 -0.97 8.12
CA LYS A 186 6.12 -0.50 7.85
C LYS A 186 5.08 -1.29 8.65
N ARG A 187 5.19 -2.63 8.65
CA ARG A 187 4.29 -3.47 9.43
C ARG A 187 4.42 -3.20 10.93
N LYS A 188 5.63 -3.03 11.44
CA LYS A 188 5.88 -2.68 12.83
C LYS A 188 5.26 -1.34 13.20
N ALA A 189 5.46 -0.31 12.40
CA ALA A 189 4.88 1.02 12.62
C ALA A 189 3.34 0.96 12.64
N LEU A 190 2.75 0.16 11.78
CA LEU A 190 1.31 -0.04 11.73
C LEU A 190 0.79 -0.79 12.97
N MET A 191 1.48 -1.85 13.41
CA MET A 191 1.05 -2.66 14.55
C MET A 191 1.29 -1.97 15.90
N ASP A 192 2.46 -1.35 16.09
CA ASP A 192 2.87 -0.80 17.39
C ASP A 192 2.34 0.61 17.62
N ALA A 193 2.30 1.44 16.58
CA ALA A 193 1.97 2.86 16.68
C ALA A 193 0.74 3.26 15.84
N GLN A 194 0.19 2.34 15.04
CA GLN A 194 -0.94 2.58 14.15
C GLN A 194 -0.69 3.70 13.11
N ILE A 195 0.56 3.75 12.63
CA ILE A 195 1.02 4.78 11.70
C ILE A 195 1.47 4.13 10.40
N VAL A 196 1.11 4.76 9.29
CA VAL A 196 1.65 4.45 7.97
C VAL A 196 2.93 5.27 7.77
N LEU A 197 4.06 4.59 7.57
CA LEU A 197 5.32 5.26 7.27
C LEU A 197 5.32 5.78 5.83
N PRO A 198 5.76 7.02 5.61
CA PRO A 198 5.85 7.62 4.27
C PRO A 198 7.10 7.12 3.54
N ILE A 199 7.25 5.81 3.38
CA ILE A 199 8.33 5.22 2.58
C ILE A 199 7.70 4.74 1.28
N GLU A 200 8.10 5.34 0.17
CA GLU A 200 7.59 5.05 -1.15
C GLU A 200 8.58 4.26 -1.99
N ASN A 201 8.07 3.41 -2.86
CA ASN A 201 8.87 2.71 -3.86
C ASN A 201 8.99 3.61 -5.09
N VAL A 202 10.21 4.00 -5.44
CA VAL A 202 10.52 4.74 -6.67
C VAL A 202 10.90 3.72 -7.74
N TRP A 203 9.98 3.47 -8.65
CA TRP A 203 10.08 2.41 -9.68
C TRP A 203 11.41 2.39 -10.41
N GLY A 204 12.02 1.20 -10.47
CA GLY A 204 13.29 0.96 -11.15
C GLY A 204 14.50 1.65 -10.50
N ARG A 205 14.29 2.41 -9.41
CA ARG A 205 15.35 3.16 -8.74
C ARG A 205 15.58 2.74 -7.29
N GLY A 206 14.51 2.51 -6.50
CA GLY A 206 14.66 2.15 -5.09
C GLY A 206 13.52 2.66 -4.21
N TYR A 207 13.86 3.14 -3.01
CA TYR A 207 12.87 3.63 -2.04
C TYR A 207 13.23 5.03 -1.56
N ARG A 208 12.20 5.82 -1.21
CA ARG A 208 12.32 7.17 -0.69
C ARG A 208 11.49 7.33 0.59
N PHE A 209 11.98 8.13 1.53
CA PHE A 209 11.16 8.62 2.64
C PHE A 209 10.48 9.93 2.19
N ASP A 210 9.18 9.85 1.91
CA ASP A 210 8.41 10.94 1.28
C ASP A 210 7.81 11.91 2.33
N ALA A 211 8.65 12.36 3.26
CA ALA A 211 8.32 13.39 4.25
C ALA A 211 9.61 14.00 4.80
N PRO A 212 9.58 15.22 5.35
CA PRO A 212 10.72 15.78 6.07
C PRO A 212 11.12 14.87 7.24
N LEU A 213 12.37 14.41 7.25
CA LEU A 213 12.96 13.60 8.32
C LEU A 213 14.14 14.36 8.94
N VAL A 214 13.97 14.75 10.20
CA VAL A 214 14.99 15.45 10.98
C VAL A 214 15.71 14.45 11.86
N GLN A 215 17.04 14.50 11.85
CA GLN A 215 17.87 13.71 12.74
C GLN A 215 18.17 14.51 14.03
N ALA A 216 17.99 13.86 15.20
CA ALA A 216 18.16 14.48 16.52
C ALA A 216 18.82 13.54 17.55
#